data_73a9026d076da2f24d5a5a926cb2cefc
#
_entry.id   73a9026d076da2f24d5a5a926cb2cefc
#
_cell.length_a   1.000
_cell.length_b   1.000
_cell.length_c   1.000
_cell.angle_alpha   90.00
_cell.angle_beta   90.00
_cell.angle_gamma   90.00
#
_symmetry.space_group_name_H-M   'P 1'
#
loop_
_entity.id
_entity.type
_entity.pdbx_description
1 polymer ?
#
loop_
_entity_poly.entity_id
_entity_poly.type
_entity_poly.pdbx_seq_one_letter_code
_entity_poly.pdbx_strand_id
1 'polypeptide(L)'
;MDKDIELSSLPTHQVDIEKGSILLSSTNKYVTRKLTIIMIIEIFISVYIYINYDSLLDINLLLAPSLLGALTAALAQTFNQFVKNTYSFEKIIKFIVWGIINGLLTAMWIDIIMSIDDFYLRVFIDQSIGAPGFQLIFTILNSLWDNGSLNKSTINAFFKSLKYSYCYWPFVSILVFGFLPLDIIFPCNCAAALIWNIILSRLA
;
A
#
# COMPACT_ATOMS: atom_id res chain seq x y z
N MET A 1 20.33 36.62 -12.87
CA MET A 1 21.29 37.14 -13.87
C MET A 1 22.74 36.74 -13.58
N ASP A 2 23.12 36.40 -12.32
CA ASP A 2 24.52 36.05 -12.00
C ASP A 2 24.96 34.62 -12.31
N LYS A 3 24.04 33.67 -12.31
CA LYS A 3 24.38 32.24 -12.55
C LYS A 3 24.73 31.92 -14.01
N ASP A 4 24.15 32.65 -14.96
CA ASP A 4 24.40 32.40 -16.40
C ASP A 4 25.77 32.90 -16.85
N ILE A 5 26.33 33.88 -16.12
CA ILE A 5 27.64 34.48 -16.40
C ILE A 5 28.76 33.58 -15.87
N GLU A 6 28.53 32.88 -14.73
CA GLU A 6 29.51 31.97 -14.11
C GLU A 6 29.69 30.68 -14.93
N LEU A 7 28.60 30.18 -15.55
CA LEU A 7 28.63 29.01 -16.43
C LEU A 7 29.40 29.23 -17.76
N SER A 8 29.48 30.46 -18.26
CA SER A 8 30.18 30.75 -19.52
C SER A 8 31.70 30.73 -19.42
N SER A 9 32.26 30.72 -18.22
CA SER A 9 33.71 30.70 -17.94
C SER A 9 34.28 29.29 -17.70
N LEU A 10 33.44 28.23 -17.65
CA LEU A 10 33.86 26.88 -17.38
C LEU A 10 34.17 26.10 -18.66
N PRO A 11 35.09 25.10 -18.63
CA PRO A 11 35.31 24.16 -19.73
C PRO A 11 34.00 23.48 -20.11
N THR A 12 33.75 23.25 -21.40
CA THR A 12 32.51 22.70 -21.96
C THR A 12 32.02 21.44 -21.22
N HIS A 13 32.97 20.57 -20.85
CA HIS A 13 32.66 19.34 -20.10
C HIS A 13 32.13 19.59 -18.68
N GLN A 14 32.60 20.63 -17.99
CA GLN A 14 32.10 21.01 -16.66
C GLN A 14 30.71 21.66 -16.74
N VAL A 15 30.46 22.44 -17.79
CA VAL A 15 29.14 23.05 -18.05
C VAL A 15 28.08 21.99 -18.29
N ASP A 16 28.40 20.91 -19.01
CA ASP A 16 27.48 19.83 -19.30
C ASP A 16 27.15 19.00 -18.03
N ILE A 17 28.15 18.75 -17.19
CA ILE A 17 27.94 18.06 -15.89
C ILE A 17 27.07 18.91 -14.96
N GLU A 18 27.33 20.19 -14.88
CA GLU A 18 26.59 21.12 -14.00
C GLU A 18 25.14 21.31 -14.48
N LYS A 19 24.92 21.47 -15.79
CA LYS A 19 23.55 21.48 -16.36
C LYS A 19 22.83 20.17 -16.12
N GLY A 20 23.49 19.03 -16.28
CA GLY A 20 22.95 17.72 -15.99
C GLY A 20 22.53 17.56 -14.52
N SER A 21 23.35 18.03 -13.59
CA SER A 21 23.06 17.99 -12.14
C SER A 21 21.89 18.91 -11.74
N ILE A 22 21.80 20.10 -12.33
CA ILE A 22 20.71 21.05 -12.10
C ILE A 22 19.40 20.49 -12.65
N LEU A 23 19.40 19.88 -13.84
CA LEU A 23 18.21 19.25 -14.43
C LEU A 23 17.73 18.05 -13.58
N LEU A 24 18.64 17.19 -13.15
CA LEU A 24 18.31 16.06 -12.26
C LEU A 24 17.73 16.56 -10.92
N SER A 25 18.31 17.56 -10.31
CA SER A 25 17.81 18.16 -9.07
C SER A 25 16.43 18.79 -9.24
N SER A 26 16.17 19.48 -10.33
CA SER A 26 14.87 20.10 -10.61
C SER A 26 13.79 19.05 -10.86
N THR A 27 14.10 17.99 -11.61
CA THR A 27 13.19 16.86 -11.89
C THR A 27 12.84 16.14 -10.60
N ASN A 28 13.82 15.87 -9.74
CA ASN A 28 13.62 15.23 -8.45
C ASN A 28 12.70 16.04 -7.55
N LYS A 29 12.92 17.36 -7.46
CA LYS A 29 12.07 18.28 -6.68
C LYS A 29 10.62 18.31 -7.18
N TYR A 30 10.42 18.28 -8.50
CA TYR A 30 9.08 18.21 -9.10
C TYR A 30 8.34 16.92 -8.74
N VAL A 31 9.01 15.77 -8.86
CA VAL A 31 8.44 14.45 -8.51
C VAL A 31 8.07 14.41 -7.03
N THR A 32 8.96 14.83 -6.15
CA THR A 32 8.71 14.89 -4.70
C THR A 32 7.49 15.75 -4.38
N ARG A 33 7.41 16.96 -4.95
CA ARG A 33 6.26 17.87 -4.73
C ARG A 33 4.94 17.26 -5.21
N LYS A 34 4.94 16.64 -6.39
CA LYS A 34 3.77 15.97 -6.95
C LYS A 34 3.28 14.85 -6.03
N LEU A 35 4.17 13.97 -5.59
CA LEU A 35 3.85 12.86 -4.70
C LEU A 35 3.36 13.35 -3.33
N THR A 36 3.95 14.41 -2.78
CA THR A 36 3.47 15.02 -1.53
C THR A 36 2.03 15.50 -1.65
N ILE A 37 1.68 16.18 -2.75
CA ILE A 37 0.32 16.65 -2.98
C ILE A 37 -0.65 15.46 -3.09
N ILE A 38 -0.29 14.41 -3.83
CA ILE A 38 -1.10 13.20 -3.96
C ILE A 38 -1.33 12.56 -2.59
N MET A 39 -0.28 12.37 -1.77
CA MET A 39 -0.40 11.81 -0.42
C MET A 39 -1.33 12.64 0.48
N ILE A 40 -1.23 13.96 0.43
CA ILE A 40 -2.11 14.83 1.20
C ILE A 40 -3.58 14.61 0.79
N ILE A 41 -3.85 14.56 -0.52
CA ILE A 41 -5.20 14.31 -1.04
C ILE A 41 -5.70 12.93 -0.60
N GLU A 42 -4.87 11.87 -0.72
CA GLU A 42 -5.21 10.50 -0.31
C GLU A 42 -5.52 10.43 1.19
N ILE A 43 -4.76 11.13 2.04
CA ILE A 43 -5.01 11.21 3.49
C ILE A 43 -6.35 11.91 3.77
N PHE A 44 -6.60 13.07 3.15
CA PHE A 44 -7.87 13.80 3.36
C PHE A 44 -9.09 12.96 2.94
N ILE A 45 -9.02 12.28 1.79
CA ILE A 45 -10.11 11.43 1.33
C ILE A 45 -10.27 10.22 2.27
N SER A 46 -9.17 9.61 2.74
CA SER A 46 -9.22 8.48 3.69
C SER A 46 -9.90 8.89 5.02
N VAL A 47 -9.55 10.06 5.54
CA VAL A 47 -10.18 10.61 6.77
C VAL A 47 -11.66 10.90 6.52
N TYR A 48 -12.02 11.49 5.38
CA TYR A 48 -13.41 11.75 5.03
C TYR A 48 -14.24 10.46 4.95
N ILE A 49 -13.72 9.41 4.31
CA ILE A 49 -14.40 8.11 4.23
C ILE A 49 -14.50 7.47 5.61
N TYR A 50 -13.45 7.57 6.44
CA TYR A 50 -13.48 7.05 7.81
C TYR A 50 -14.54 7.73 8.67
N ILE A 51 -14.66 9.05 8.60
CA ILE A 51 -15.70 9.80 9.34
C ILE A 51 -17.12 9.42 8.89
N ASN A 52 -17.31 9.10 7.60
CA ASN A 52 -18.61 8.73 7.04
C ASN A 52 -18.77 7.21 6.87
N TYR A 53 -17.96 6.40 7.58
CA TYR A 53 -17.88 4.96 7.37
C TYR A 53 -19.25 4.28 7.54
N ASP A 54 -19.95 4.54 8.63
CA ASP A 54 -21.27 3.95 8.92
C ASP A 54 -22.31 4.36 7.87
N SER A 55 -22.35 5.64 7.48
CA SER A 55 -23.24 6.11 6.42
C SER A 55 -22.98 5.44 5.06
N LEU A 56 -21.75 5.10 4.79
CA LEU A 56 -21.39 4.37 3.56
C LEU A 56 -21.76 2.89 3.65
N LEU A 57 -21.70 2.28 4.84
CA LEU A 57 -22.17 0.92 5.09
C LEU A 57 -23.70 0.83 4.92
N ASP A 58 -24.47 1.86 5.32
CA ASP A 58 -25.92 1.93 5.14
C ASP A 58 -26.30 1.92 3.65
N ILE A 59 -25.47 2.50 2.77
CA ILE A 59 -25.68 2.46 1.31
C ILE A 59 -25.35 1.06 0.76
N ASN A 60 -24.18 0.54 1.13
CA ASN A 60 -23.74 -0.79 0.74
C ASN A 60 -22.61 -1.26 1.67
N LEU A 61 -22.78 -2.45 2.26
CA LEU A 61 -21.84 -3.05 3.21
C LEU A 61 -20.39 -3.18 2.69
N LEU A 62 -20.22 -3.25 1.39
CA LEU A 62 -18.91 -3.43 0.76
C LEU A 62 -18.28 -2.10 0.29
N LEU A 63 -19.02 -0.99 0.30
CA LEU A 63 -18.56 0.27 -0.26
C LEU A 63 -17.44 0.90 0.59
N ALA A 64 -17.66 1.08 1.88
CA ALA A 64 -16.69 1.66 2.79
C ALA A 64 -15.38 0.84 2.88
N PRO A 65 -15.43 -0.50 3.06
CA PRO A 65 -14.25 -1.35 3.02
C PRO A 65 -13.45 -1.26 1.71
N SER A 66 -14.13 -1.24 0.57
CA SER A 66 -13.48 -1.12 -0.74
C SER A 66 -12.73 0.19 -0.90
N LEU A 67 -13.38 1.30 -0.52
CA LEU A 67 -12.82 2.65 -0.63
C LEU A 67 -11.63 2.84 0.31
N LEU A 68 -11.76 2.43 1.58
CA LEU A 68 -10.63 2.50 2.53
C LEU A 68 -9.48 1.60 2.11
N GLY A 69 -9.76 0.39 1.66
CA GLY A 69 -8.74 -0.51 1.13
C GLY A 69 -8.00 0.09 -0.07
N ALA A 70 -8.73 0.68 -1.02
CA ALA A 70 -8.17 1.35 -2.18
C ALA A 70 -7.23 2.49 -1.79
N LEU A 71 -7.68 3.37 -0.88
CA LEU A 71 -6.92 4.56 -0.47
C LEU A 71 -5.70 4.20 0.37
N THR A 72 -5.82 3.24 1.30
CA THR A 72 -4.67 2.81 2.11
C THR A 72 -3.59 2.15 1.25
N ALA A 73 -3.98 1.36 0.25
CA ALA A 73 -3.03 0.76 -0.69
C ALA A 73 -2.40 1.80 -1.63
N ALA A 74 -3.19 2.76 -2.14
CA ALA A 74 -2.69 3.88 -2.93
C ALA A 74 -1.68 4.71 -2.13
N LEU A 75 -2.04 5.12 -0.91
CA LEU A 75 -1.18 5.90 -0.01
C LEU A 75 0.15 5.19 0.28
N ALA A 76 0.11 3.87 0.55
CA ALA A 76 1.32 3.07 0.75
C ALA A 76 2.23 3.10 -0.49
N GLN A 77 1.64 2.96 -1.68
CA GLN A 77 2.38 2.98 -2.94
C GLN A 77 2.92 4.38 -3.27
N THR A 78 2.14 5.43 -3.04
CA THR A 78 2.57 6.83 -3.20
C THR A 78 3.73 7.14 -2.26
N PHE A 79 3.65 6.71 -0.99
CA PHE A 79 4.72 6.85 -0.01
C PHE A 79 6.01 6.14 -0.45
N ASN A 80 5.91 4.91 -0.97
CA ASN A 80 7.09 4.20 -1.49
C ASN A 80 7.73 4.90 -2.69
N GLN A 81 6.92 5.44 -3.58
CA GLN A 81 7.41 6.24 -4.71
C GLN A 81 8.08 7.53 -4.23
N PHE A 82 7.52 8.17 -3.20
CA PHE A 82 8.11 9.34 -2.56
C PHE A 82 9.51 9.04 -1.99
N VAL A 83 9.64 7.94 -1.23
CA VAL A 83 10.94 7.53 -0.66
C VAL A 83 11.96 7.18 -1.75
N LYS A 84 11.51 6.57 -2.86
CA LYS A 84 12.37 6.20 -4.00
C LYS A 84 12.59 7.35 -5.00
N ASN A 85 11.94 8.51 -4.79
CA ASN A 85 11.93 9.64 -5.74
C ASN A 85 11.56 9.23 -7.17
N THR A 86 10.62 8.29 -7.32
CA THR A 86 10.13 7.79 -8.61
C THR A 86 8.64 8.03 -8.72
N TYR A 87 8.13 8.27 -9.92
CA TYR A 87 6.70 8.42 -10.15
C TYR A 87 6.23 7.42 -11.21
N SER A 88 5.25 6.61 -10.87
CA SER A 88 4.57 5.72 -11.80
C SER A 88 3.08 5.68 -11.46
N PHE A 89 2.27 6.26 -12.34
CA PHE A 89 0.82 6.25 -12.20
C PHE A 89 0.24 4.84 -12.30
N GLU A 90 0.79 4.02 -13.20
CA GLU A 90 0.39 2.62 -13.38
C GLU A 90 0.50 1.82 -12.07
N LYS A 91 1.60 2.00 -11.32
CA LYS A 91 1.77 1.32 -10.03
C LYS A 91 0.76 1.80 -8.98
N ILE A 92 0.36 3.07 -9.00
CA ILE A 92 -0.68 3.58 -8.11
C ILE A 92 -2.02 2.90 -8.45
N ILE A 93 -2.40 2.86 -9.75
CA ILE A 93 -3.63 2.18 -10.18
C ILE A 93 -3.61 0.69 -9.80
N LYS A 94 -2.49 -0.01 -10.01
CA LYS A 94 -2.35 -1.41 -9.59
C LYS A 94 -2.66 -1.59 -8.11
N PHE A 95 -2.13 -0.72 -7.25
CA PHE A 95 -2.37 -0.78 -5.81
C PHE A 95 -3.80 -0.35 -5.41
N ILE A 96 -4.42 0.56 -6.14
CA ILE A 96 -5.85 0.89 -5.97
C ILE A 96 -6.71 -0.36 -6.24
N VAL A 97 -6.50 -1.03 -7.37
CA VAL A 97 -7.23 -2.26 -7.73
C VAL A 97 -7.01 -3.35 -6.67
N TRP A 98 -5.75 -3.57 -6.27
CA TRP A 98 -5.43 -4.47 -5.17
C TRP A 98 -6.15 -4.07 -3.88
N GLY A 99 -6.12 -2.79 -3.53
CA GLY A 99 -6.74 -2.28 -2.32
C GLY A 99 -8.26 -2.47 -2.27
N ILE A 100 -8.96 -2.29 -3.40
CA ILE A 100 -10.39 -2.59 -3.52
C ILE A 100 -10.64 -4.07 -3.19
N ILE A 101 -9.92 -4.97 -3.85
CA ILE A 101 -10.08 -6.42 -3.65
C ILE A 101 -9.73 -6.80 -2.21
N ASN A 102 -8.62 -6.29 -1.69
CA ASN A 102 -8.18 -6.56 -0.33
C ASN A 102 -9.16 -6.03 0.71
N GLY A 103 -9.71 -4.83 0.52
CA GLY A 103 -10.70 -4.25 1.44
C GLY A 103 -11.98 -5.08 1.51
N LEU A 104 -12.50 -5.51 0.35
CA LEU A 104 -13.65 -6.42 0.27
C LEU A 104 -13.39 -7.74 0.98
N LEU A 105 -12.29 -8.40 0.64
CA LEU A 105 -11.94 -9.71 1.22
C LEU A 105 -11.68 -9.59 2.71
N THR A 106 -11.06 -8.50 3.17
CA THR A 106 -10.79 -8.26 4.59
C THR A 106 -12.08 -8.08 5.39
N ALA A 107 -13.05 -7.31 4.87
CA ALA A 107 -14.33 -7.15 5.56
C ALA A 107 -15.04 -8.50 5.71
N MET A 108 -15.18 -9.26 4.63
CA MET A 108 -15.78 -10.60 4.66
C MET A 108 -15.00 -11.55 5.58
N TRP A 109 -13.68 -11.47 5.59
CA TRP A 109 -12.82 -12.31 6.42
C TRP A 109 -12.98 -11.99 7.91
N ILE A 110 -13.07 -10.71 8.27
CA ILE A 110 -13.32 -10.27 9.65
C ILE A 110 -14.65 -10.83 10.15
N ASP A 111 -15.71 -10.77 9.35
CA ASP A 111 -17.02 -11.30 9.72
C ASP A 111 -16.95 -12.83 10.01
N ILE A 112 -16.24 -13.58 9.15
CA ILE A 112 -16.03 -15.02 9.34
C ILE A 112 -15.23 -15.29 10.61
N ILE A 113 -14.13 -14.59 10.82
CA ILE A 113 -13.25 -14.79 11.97
C ILE A 113 -13.93 -14.41 13.27
N MET A 114 -14.72 -13.32 13.27
CA MET A 114 -15.43 -12.86 14.46
C MET A 114 -16.61 -13.76 14.86
N SER A 115 -17.10 -14.63 13.96
CA SER A 115 -18.08 -15.66 14.30
C SER A 115 -17.49 -16.83 15.14
N ILE A 116 -16.17 -16.88 15.31
CA ILE A 116 -15.48 -17.87 16.12
C ILE A 116 -15.35 -17.33 17.55
N ASP A 117 -15.93 -18.00 18.55
CA ASP A 117 -15.91 -17.52 19.95
C ASP A 117 -14.52 -17.64 20.60
N ASP A 118 -13.79 -18.72 20.32
CA ASP A 118 -12.47 -18.96 20.91
C ASP A 118 -11.40 -18.06 20.29
N PHE A 119 -10.75 -17.23 21.12
CA PHE A 119 -9.72 -16.30 20.72
C PHE A 119 -8.51 -16.98 20.07
N TYR A 120 -8.02 -18.08 20.65
CA TYR A 120 -6.82 -18.76 20.15
C TYR A 120 -7.10 -19.42 18.81
N LEU A 121 -8.29 -20.02 18.67
CA LEU A 121 -8.74 -20.61 17.41
C LEU A 121 -8.89 -19.53 16.32
N ARG A 122 -9.43 -18.36 16.69
CA ARG A 122 -9.55 -17.20 15.79
C ARG A 122 -8.20 -16.78 15.22
N VAL A 123 -7.20 -16.57 16.10
CA VAL A 123 -5.84 -16.21 15.67
C VAL A 123 -5.19 -17.34 14.87
N PHE A 124 -5.39 -18.59 15.27
CA PHE A 124 -4.84 -19.74 14.55
C PHE A 124 -5.39 -19.87 13.13
N ILE A 125 -6.69 -19.72 12.94
CA ILE A 125 -7.34 -19.77 11.62
C ILE A 125 -6.90 -18.58 10.76
N ASP A 126 -6.83 -17.40 11.34
CA ASP A 126 -6.36 -16.20 10.63
C ASP A 126 -4.93 -16.39 10.09
N GLN A 127 -4.04 -16.98 10.87
CA GLN A 127 -2.66 -17.23 10.44
C GLN A 127 -2.51 -18.44 9.51
N SER A 128 -3.35 -19.47 9.66
CA SER A 128 -3.23 -20.71 8.87
C SER A 128 -3.92 -20.62 7.51
N ILE A 129 -4.98 -19.85 7.40
CA ILE A 129 -5.81 -19.70 6.20
C ILE A 129 -5.76 -18.27 5.68
N GLY A 130 -6.03 -17.28 6.53
CA GLY A 130 -6.10 -15.88 6.15
C GLY A 130 -4.78 -15.38 5.58
N ALA A 131 -3.71 -15.43 6.36
CA ALA A 131 -2.41 -14.93 5.93
C ALA A 131 -1.92 -15.55 4.62
N PRO A 132 -1.89 -16.91 4.45
CA PRO A 132 -1.51 -17.52 3.18
C PRO A 132 -2.47 -17.14 2.04
N GLY A 133 -3.78 -17.09 2.29
CA GLY A 133 -4.78 -16.76 1.29
C GLY A 133 -4.60 -15.34 0.72
N PHE A 134 -4.47 -14.34 1.58
CA PHE A 134 -4.23 -12.97 1.16
C PHE A 134 -2.89 -12.80 0.41
N GLN A 135 -1.81 -13.46 0.89
CA GLN A 135 -0.53 -13.41 0.19
C GLN A 135 -0.58 -14.09 -1.18
N LEU A 136 -1.31 -15.20 -1.30
CA LEU A 136 -1.48 -15.91 -2.57
C LEU A 136 -2.22 -15.04 -3.58
N ILE A 137 -3.36 -14.45 -3.18
CA ILE A 137 -4.16 -13.57 -4.06
C ILE A 137 -3.32 -12.37 -4.50
N PHE A 138 -2.65 -11.68 -3.56
CA PHE A 138 -1.76 -10.57 -3.90
C PHE A 138 -0.68 -10.98 -4.92
N THR A 139 0.00 -12.10 -4.67
CA THR A 139 1.11 -12.53 -5.51
C THR A 139 0.65 -12.92 -6.91
N ILE A 140 -0.51 -13.59 -7.03
CA ILE A 140 -1.12 -13.93 -8.32
C ILE A 140 -1.47 -12.65 -9.09
N LEU A 141 -2.21 -11.71 -8.46
CA LEU A 141 -2.61 -10.46 -9.11
C LEU A 141 -1.40 -9.63 -9.52
N ASN A 142 -0.38 -9.54 -8.65
CA ASN A 142 0.84 -8.82 -8.95
C ASN A 142 1.59 -9.44 -10.15
N SER A 143 1.70 -10.77 -10.21
CA SER A 143 2.38 -11.48 -11.29
C SER A 143 1.63 -11.36 -12.62
N LEU A 144 0.30 -11.45 -12.60
CA LEU A 144 -0.53 -11.27 -13.78
C LEU A 144 -0.46 -9.84 -14.30
N TRP A 145 -0.43 -8.85 -13.41
CA TRP A 145 -0.30 -7.45 -13.81
C TRP A 145 1.05 -7.14 -14.46
N ASP A 146 2.14 -7.60 -13.84
CA ASP A 146 3.49 -7.25 -14.28
C ASP A 146 3.99 -8.12 -15.45
N ASN A 147 3.62 -9.40 -15.49
CA ASN A 147 4.19 -10.38 -16.43
C ASN A 147 3.14 -11.04 -17.35
N GLY A 148 1.85 -10.83 -17.11
CA GLY A 148 0.77 -11.49 -17.85
C GLY A 148 0.71 -13.01 -17.65
N SER A 149 1.52 -13.60 -16.76
CA SER A 149 1.62 -15.04 -16.56
C SER A 149 2.09 -15.40 -15.17
N LEU A 150 1.76 -16.63 -14.76
CA LEU A 150 2.25 -17.23 -13.51
C LEU A 150 3.45 -18.11 -13.83
N ASN A 151 4.54 -17.92 -13.08
CA ASN A 151 5.80 -18.62 -13.31
C ASN A 151 6.52 -18.93 -11.99
N LYS A 152 7.72 -19.52 -12.05
CA LYS A 152 8.51 -19.84 -10.86
C LYS A 152 8.82 -18.62 -9.99
N SER A 153 8.96 -17.42 -10.58
CA SER A 153 9.20 -16.20 -9.80
C SER A 153 7.98 -15.84 -8.97
N THR A 154 6.75 -16.12 -9.45
CA THR A 154 5.51 -15.94 -8.69
C THR A 154 5.50 -16.78 -7.42
N ILE A 155 5.91 -18.05 -7.52
CA ILE A 155 5.99 -18.96 -6.37
C ILE A 155 7.03 -18.46 -5.35
N ASN A 156 8.19 -18.03 -5.82
CA ASN A 156 9.24 -17.48 -4.95
C ASN A 156 8.79 -16.18 -4.27
N ALA A 157 8.07 -15.30 -4.99
CA ALA A 157 7.50 -14.08 -4.43
C ALA A 157 6.45 -14.39 -3.36
N PHE A 158 5.60 -15.40 -3.58
CA PHE A 158 4.64 -15.87 -2.60
C PHE A 158 5.32 -16.32 -1.29
N PHE A 159 6.28 -17.24 -1.36
CA PHE A 159 6.96 -17.70 -0.15
C PHE A 159 7.75 -16.60 0.55
N LYS A 160 8.34 -15.69 -0.23
CA LYS A 160 9.03 -14.51 0.33
C LYS A 160 8.03 -13.62 1.10
N SER A 161 6.91 -13.24 0.48
CA SER A 161 5.89 -12.40 1.12
C SER A 161 5.26 -13.09 2.34
N LEU A 162 4.99 -14.40 2.24
CA LEU A 162 4.43 -15.20 3.33
C LEU A 162 5.38 -15.26 4.54
N LYS A 163 6.69 -15.41 4.32
CA LYS A 163 7.68 -15.36 5.39
C LYS A 163 7.64 -14.05 6.19
N TYR A 164 7.57 -12.91 5.49
CA TYR A 164 7.44 -11.60 6.17
C TYR A 164 6.06 -11.42 6.79
N SER A 165 5.01 -11.96 6.17
CA SER A 165 3.65 -11.97 6.70
C SER A 165 3.61 -12.61 8.09
N TYR A 166 4.24 -13.77 8.29
CA TYR A 166 4.31 -14.43 9.58
C TYR A 166 5.18 -13.71 10.64
N CYS A 167 5.99 -12.74 10.23
CA CYS A 167 6.67 -11.86 11.18
C CYS A 167 5.82 -10.66 11.61
N TYR A 168 4.78 -10.31 10.87
CA TYR A 168 3.98 -9.10 11.09
C TYR A 168 2.55 -9.41 11.57
N TRP A 169 1.80 -10.20 10.79
CA TRP A 169 0.36 -10.40 11.01
C TRP A 169 -0.02 -11.11 12.31
N PRO A 170 0.76 -12.06 12.88
CA PRO A 170 0.40 -12.66 14.18
C PRO A 170 0.26 -11.62 15.30
N PHE A 171 1.15 -10.62 15.32
CA PHE A 171 1.06 -9.54 16.32
C PHE A 171 -0.16 -8.66 16.08
N VAL A 172 -0.44 -8.34 14.81
CA VAL A 172 -1.64 -7.57 14.45
C VAL A 172 -2.91 -8.31 14.85
N SER A 173 -3.02 -9.61 14.51
CA SER A 173 -4.20 -10.43 14.82
C SER A 173 -4.44 -10.54 16.32
N ILE A 174 -3.38 -10.75 17.12
CA ILE A 174 -3.48 -10.77 18.58
C ILE A 174 -3.99 -9.44 19.11
N LEU A 175 -3.46 -8.32 18.64
CA LEU A 175 -3.89 -6.99 19.06
C LEU A 175 -5.34 -6.70 18.64
N VAL A 176 -5.64 -6.95 17.37
CA VAL A 176 -6.95 -6.61 16.79
C VAL A 176 -8.05 -7.49 17.38
N PHE A 177 -7.88 -8.80 17.42
CA PHE A 177 -8.92 -9.72 17.88
C PHE A 177 -8.99 -9.89 19.41
N GLY A 178 -7.90 -9.54 20.12
CA GLY A 178 -7.85 -9.70 21.57
C GLY A 178 -8.21 -8.45 22.37
N PHE A 179 -7.99 -7.27 21.81
CA PHE A 179 -8.06 -6.03 22.60
C PHE A 179 -8.95 -4.96 22.00
N LEU A 180 -9.36 -5.07 20.72
CA LEU A 180 -10.16 -4.03 20.09
C LEU A 180 -11.65 -4.35 20.10
N PRO A 181 -12.53 -3.35 20.33
CA PRO A 181 -13.97 -3.50 20.11
C PRO A 181 -14.30 -3.67 18.61
N LEU A 182 -15.40 -4.34 18.32
CA LEU A 182 -15.80 -4.71 16.95
C LEU A 182 -15.81 -3.54 15.98
N ASP A 183 -16.29 -2.38 16.41
CA ASP A 183 -16.49 -1.19 15.57
C ASP A 183 -15.18 -0.63 15.00
N ILE A 184 -14.06 -0.85 15.68
CA ILE A 184 -12.75 -0.33 15.25
C ILE A 184 -11.81 -1.40 14.67
N ILE A 185 -12.22 -2.68 14.67
CA ILE A 185 -11.39 -3.78 14.11
C ILE A 185 -11.03 -3.50 12.67
N PHE A 186 -12.00 -3.22 11.81
CA PHE A 186 -11.76 -2.98 10.40
C PHE A 186 -10.88 -1.74 10.14
N PRO A 187 -11.16 -0.55 10.71
CA PRO A 187 -10.28 0.62 10.58
C PRO A 187 -8.85 0.37 11.06
N CYS A 188 -8.66 -0.31 12.19
CA CYS A 188 -7.34 -0.65 12.70
C CYS A 188 -6.61 -1.64 11.78
N ASN A 189 -7.34 -2.60 11.21
CA ASN A 189 -6.79 -3.52 10.22
C ASN A 189 -6.38 -2.78 8.93
N CYS A 190 -7.12 -1.76 8.50
CA CYS A 190 -6.71 -0.89 7.39
C CYS A 190 -5.43 -0.12 7.70
N ALA A 191 -5.25 0.39 8.92
CA ALA A 191 -4.00 1.03 9.34
C ALA A 191 -2.82 0.05 9.34
N ALA A 192 -3.04 -1.18 9.83
CA ALA A 192 -2.04 -2.25 9.76
C ALA A 192 -1.73 -2.63 8.30
N ALA A 193 -2.76 -2.74 7.45
CA ALA A 193 -2.61 -3.01 6.02
C ALA A 193 -1.83 -1.91 5.28
N LEU A 194 -1.95 -0.64 5.68
CA LEU A 194 -1.11 0.44 5.13
C LEU A 194 0.38 0.16 5.36
N ILE A 195 0.76 -0.16 6.60
CA ILE A 195 2.15 -0.52 6.93
C ILE A 195 2.58 -1.76 6.15
N TRP A 196 1.72 -2.78 6.08
CA TRP A 196 1.98 -3.99 5.33
C TRP A 196 2.17 -3.74 3.83
N ASN A 197 1.35 -2.91 3.22
CA ASN A 197 1.48 -2.53 1.81
C ASN A 197 2.77 -1.76 1.52
N ILE A 198 3.28 -0.96 2.47
CA ILE A 198 4.61 -0.35 2.37
C ILE A 198 5.68 -1.43 2.34
N ILE A 199 5.58 -2.46 3.18
CA ILE A 199 6.50 -3.61 3.20
C ILE A 199 6.41 -4.37 1.87
N LEU A 200 5.20 -4.75 1.44
CA LEU A 200 4.96 -5.48 0.18
C LEU A 200 5.54 -4.76 -1.03
N SER A 201 5.34 -3.44 -1.13
CA SER A 201 5.83 -2.68 -2.28
C SER A 201 7.36 -2.55 -2.32
N ARG A 202 8.06 -2.91 -1.23
CA ARG A 202 9.52 -3.05 -1.19
C ARG A 202 10.00 -4.46 -1.51
N LEU A 203 9.13 -5.45 -1.35
CA LEU A 203 9.42 -6.86 -1.63
C LEU A 203 9.12 -7.23 -3.10
N ALA A 204 8.14 -6.55 -3.70
CA ALA A 204 7.79 -6.65 -5.12
C ALA A 204 8.73 -5.81 -5.97
#